data_a42f0a78684c0665a013e7bc6217aebc
#
_entry.id   a42f0a78684c0665a013e7bc6217aebc
#
_cell.length_a   1.000
_cell.length_b   1.000
_cell.length_c   1.000
_cell.angle_alpha   90.00
_cell.angle_beta   90.00
_cell.angle_gamma   90.00
#
_symmetry.space_group_name_H-M   'P 1'
#
loop_
_entity.id
_entity.type
_entity.pdbx_description
1 polymer ?
#
loop_
_entity_poly.entity_id
_entity_poly.type
_entity_poly.pdbx_seq_one_letter_code
_entity_poly.pdbx_strand_id
1 'polypeptide(L)' 'MGDGMNQIIPIEQATPGMMIVQVTAQNGPVKIKKSGLITSDAMIQGLIEMGVQEIEYDPEQTVEI' A
#
# COMPACT_ATOMS: atom_id res chain seq x y z
N MET A 1 3.55 -20.66 9.36
CA MET A 1 3.24 -20.38 9.13
C MET A 1 3.07 -19.33 8.72
N GLY A 2 3.27 -18.87 8.49
CA GLY A 2 3.36 -17.90 7.89
C GLY A 2 2.32 -17.00 7.78
N ASP A 3 1.83 -16.88 8.32
CA ASP A 3 0.90 -16.24 8.17
C ASP A 3 0.98 -15.01 8.10
N GLY A 4 1.38 -14.56 7.59
CA GLY A 4 1.33 -13.45 7.32
C GLY A 4 1.05 -12.46 8.18
N MET A 5 1.85 -11.84 8.59
CA MET A 5 1.62 -10.86 9.39
C MET A 5 1.53 -9.59 8.62
N ASN A 6 0.62 -9.47 7.69
CA ASN A 6 0.40 -8.24 6.94
C ASN A 6 0.07 -7.11 7.91
N GLN A 7 0.51 -5.92 7.58
CA GLN A 7 0.30 -4.77 8.43
C GLN A 7 -0.47 -3.68 7.68
N ILE A 8 -1.25 -2.91 8.41
CA ILE A 8 -2.02 -1.81 7.85
C ILE A 8 -1.38 -0.53 8.32
N ILE A 9 -1.06 0.35 7.37
CA ILE A 9 -0.41 1.63 7.67
C ILE A 9 -1.07 2.74 6.89
N PRO A 10 -0.99 3.98 7.37
CA PRO A 10 -1.42 5.12 6.57
C PRO A 10 -0.58 5.22 5.30
N ILE A 11 -1.19 5.67 4.21
CA ILE A 11 -0.48 5.80 2.95
C ILE A 11 0.74 6.71 3.07
N GLU A 12 0.70 7.65 3.99
CA GLU A 12 1.81 8.58 4.20
C GLU A 12 3.07 7.88 4.69
N GLN A 13 2.92 6.71 5.26
CA GLN A 13 4.05 5.94 5.76
C GLN A 13 4.55 4.91 4.76
N ALA A 14 3.93 4.83 3.60
CA ALA A 14 4.36 3.90 2.58
C ALA A 14 5.69 4.34 1.99
N THR A 15 6.52 3.38 1.64
CA THR A 15 7.84 3.64 1.06
C THR A 15 8.05 2.71 -0.13
N PRO A 16 8.93 3.09 -1.07
CA PRO A 16 9.25 2.19 -2.17
C PRO A 16 9.82 0.86 -1.65
N GLY A 17 9.43 -0.21 -2.27
CA GLY A 17 9.81 -1.55 -1.88
C GLY A 17 8.75 -2.31 -1.14
N MET A 18 7.69 -1.63 -0.70
CA MET A 18 6.61 -2.32 -0.01
C MET A 18 5.71 -3.05 -0.99
N MET A 19 5.27 -4.24 -0.58
CA MET A 19 4.34 -5.03 -1.38
C MET A 19 2.93 -4.78 -0.86
N ILE A 20 2.11 -4.10 -1.64
CA ILE A 20 0.74 -3.79 -1.26
C ILE A 20 -0.14 -5.01 -1.51
N VAL A 21 -0.90 -5.40 -0.50
CA VAL A 21 -1.87 -6.48 -0.62
C VAL A 21 -3.22 -5.91 -1.03
N GLN A 22 -3.63 -4.82 -0.41
CA GLN A 22 -4.90 -4.19 -0.74
C GLN A 22 -4.97 -2.80 -0.13
N VAL A 23 -5.93 -2.01 -0.61
CA VAL A 23 -6.26 -0.72 -0.03
C VAL A 23 -7.32 -0.97 1.03
N THR A 24 -7.06 -0.55 2.25
CA THR A 24 -7.97 -0.80 3.37
C THR A 24 -8.83 0.39 3.73
N ALA A 25 -8.42 1.60 3.34
CA ALA A 25 -9.24 2.79 3.55
C ALA A 25 -8.98 3.76 2.42
N GLN A 26 -10.05 4.40 1.97
CA GLN A 26 -9.96 5.34 0.88
C GLN A 26 -11.04 6.40 1.00
N ASN A 27 -10.83 7.52 0.32
CA ASN A 27 -11.79 8.59 0.25
C ASN A 27 -12.54 8.49 -1.07
N GLY A 28 -13.85 8.65 -1.06
CA GLY A 28 -14.64 8.62 -2.28
C GLY A 28 -15.47 7.35 -2.43
N PRO A 29 -16.44 7.37 -3.35
CA PRO A 29 -17.41 6.28 -3.47
C PRO A 29 -16.93 5.10 -4.30
N VAL A 30 -15.88 5.28 -5.10
CA VAL A 30 -15.41 4.22 -5.98
C VAL A 30 -14.29 3.48 -5.27
N LYS A 31 -14.46 2.15 -5.15
CA LYS A 31 -13.48 1.36 -4.45
C LYS A 31 -12.22 1.23 -5.29
N ILE A 32 -11.10 1.59 -4.69
CA ILE A 32 -9.81 1.52 -5.35
C ILE A 32 -9.21 0.13 -5.08
N LYS A 33 -8.86 -0.57 -6.15
CA LYS A 33 -8.21 -1.86 -6.04
C LYS A 33 -6.78 -1.70 -6.50
N LYS A 34 -5.86 -1.87 -5.58
CA LYS A 34 -4.45 -1.73 -5.90
C LYS A 34 -3.67 -2.80 -5.15
N SER A 35 -2.82 -3.51 -5.86
CA SER A 35 -1.92 -4.47 -5.25
C SER A 35 -0.62 -4.48 -6.04
N GLY A 36 0.43 -4.99 -5.43
CA GLY A 36 1.72 -5.10 -6.08
C GLY A 36 2.79 -4.27 -5.41
N LEU A 37 3.98 -4.31 -5.99
CA LEU A 37 5.15 -3.68 -5.41
C LEU A 37 5.16 -2.18 -5.69
N ILE A 38 5.43 -1.40 -4.67
CA ILE A 38 5.66 0.03 -4.84
C ILE A 38 7.08 0.20 -5.34
N THR A 39 7.23 0.79 -6.53
CA THR A 39 8.55 0.94 -7.14
C THR A 39 9.11 2.36 -7.03
N SER A 40 8.29 3.33 -6.67
CA SER A 40 8.77 4.70 -6.58
C SER A 40 7.85 5.55 -5.71
N ASP A 41 8.37 6.68 -5.26
CA ASP A 41 7.55 7.62 -4.51
C ASP A 41 6.42 8.19 -5.37
N ALA A 42 6.61 8.25 -6.68
CA ALA A 42 5.57 8.72 -7.57
C ALA A 42 4.31 7.86 -7.48
N MET A 43 4.48 6.55 -7.31
CA MET A 43 3.32 5.67 -7.12
C MET A 43 2.57 6.02 -5.85
N ILE A 44 3.29 6.32 -4.78
CA ILE A 44 2.68 6.66 -3.51
C ILE A 44 1.91 7.98 -3.65
N GLN A 45 2.51 8.97 -4.29
CA GLN A 45 1.83 10.24 -4.51
C GLN A 45 0.58 10.06 -5.36
N GLY A 46 0.65 9.20 -6.38
CA GLY A 46 -0.51 8.91 -7.20
C GLY A 46 -1.64 8.29 -6.39
N LEU A 47 -1.30 7.39 -5.49
CA LEU A 47 -2.30 6.77 -4.62
C LEU A 47 -2.94 7.81 -3.69
N ILE A 48 -2.14 8.70 -3.13
CA ILE A 48 -2.65 9.77 -2.29
C ILE A 48 -3.63 10.64 -3.09
N GLU A 49 -3.26 10.97 -4.32
CA GLU A 49 -4.13 11.80 -5.15
C GLU A 49 -5.41 11.10 -5.56
N MET A 50 -5.39 9.79 -5.61
CA MET A 50 -6.59 9.01 -5.90
C MET A 50 -7.53 8.91 -4.71
N GLY A 51 -7.06 9.31 -3.52
CA GLY A 51 -7.88 9.25 -2.33
C GLY A 51 -7.57 8.08 -1.40
N VAL A 52 -6.51 7.33 -1.67
CA VAL A 52 -6.11 6.23 -0.78
C VAL A 52 -5.63 6.82 0.54
N GLN A 53 -6.13 6.26 1.64
CA GLN A 53 -5.77 6.72 2.97
C GLN A 53 -4.95 5.69 3.74
N GLU A 54 -5.19 4.40 3.48
CA GLU A 54 -4.57 3.36 4.25
C GLU A 54 -4.40 2.12 3.39
N ILE A 55 -3.31 1.42 3.57
CA ILE A 55 -3.02 0.21 2.80
C ILE A 55 -2.60 -0.90 3.74
N GLU A 56 -2.79 -2.12 3.27
CA GLU A 56 -2.27 -3.31 3.92
C GLU A 56 -1.09 -3.80 3.09
N TYR A 57 0.04 -4.04 3.72
CA TYR A 57 1.21 -4.52 3.00
C TYR A 57 1.77 -5.77 3.65
N ASP A 58 2.55 -6.52 2.87
CA ASP A 58 3.17 -7.77 3.33
C ASP A 58 4.64 -7.51 3.62
N PRO A 59 5.03 -7.46 4.89
CA PRO A 59 6.42 -7.16 5.22
C PRO A 59 7.39 -8.25 4.75
N GLU A 60 6.91 -9.47 4.57
CA GLU A 60 7.80 -10.55 4.11
C GLU A 60 8.14 -10.44 2.65
N GLN A 61 7.30 -9.79 1.86
CA GLN A 61 7.58 -9.58 0.45
C GLN A 61 8.06 -8.17 0.16
N THR A 62 8.18 -7.37 1.18
CA THR A 62 8.69 -6.02 1.04
C THR A 62 10.21 -6.08 0.89
N VAL A 63 10.73 -5.30 -0.05
CA VAL A 63 12.17 -5.26 -0.30
C VAL A 63 12.67 -3.84 -0.08
N GLU A 64 13.97 -3.72 0.16
CA GLU A 64 14.55 -2.41 0.31
C GLU A 64 15.05 -1.96 -1.04
N ILE A 65 14.70 -0.78 -1.42
CA ILE A 65 15.12 -0.21 -2.69
C ILE A 65 16.07 0.95 -2.41
#